data_0d566d0d942c7981f53453192fa3a6e6
#
_entry.id   0d566d0d942c7981f53453192fa3a6e6
#
_cell.length_a   1.000
_cell.length_b   1.000
_cell.length_c   1.000
_cell.angle_alpha   90.00
_cell.angle_beta   90.00
_cell.angle_gamma   90.00
#
_symmetry.space_group_name_H-M   'P 1'
#
loop_
_entity.id
_entity.type
_entity.pdbx_description
1 polymer ?
#
loop_
_entity_poly.entity_id
_entity_poly.type
_entity_poly.pdbx_seq_one_letter_code
_entity_poly.pdbx_strand_id
1 'polypeptide(L)'
;MIFYMPVKVFSEENCVTAHSAELAALGTHALIVTGRSSSKKNGSLDDIITALETHKVKYTLFDEVEENPSAETVMKARDIGVNCGVDFVIGVGGGSPIDAAKAIAVMIKSPESSWELMFDSSASPLHIPVAAVPTTCGTGSEVTGISVLTRHDIHTKMSMVHKVFPDIALCDGKYLMNAPKKVIANTAVDALGHLIESYINSAASPFSRMSVNEGLALWSSCKPYLSGKEELTADTAKKLLTASTFGGMAIAVTGTSVPHGLSYTLTYEGNIPHGAAVGIFQSGYLRRAEKSDREHILSLTGFGNTDELGSFIAALSPVNVSRQLLERAAESVLNNPRKLASCPYKADKEVILDIIGGVICSG
;
A
#
# COMPACT_ATOMS: atom_id res chain seq x y z
N MET A 1 18.06 -5.77 16.14
CA MET A 1 16.75 -6.01 15.48
C MET A 1 15.72 -5.16 16.19
N ILE A 2 14.95 -4.35 15.45
CA ILE A 2 13.89 -3.50 16.01
C ILE A 2 12.57 -3.92 15.36
N PHE A 3 11.55 -4.20 16.16
CA PHE A 3 10.16 -4.32 15.72
C PHE A 3 9.37 -3.17 16.35
N TYR A 4 8.75 -2.34 15.52
CA TYR A 4 7.99 -1.20 15.98
C TYR A 4 6.70 -1.09 15.16
N MET A 5 5.57 -1.27 15.83
CA MET A 5 4.22 -1.22 15.26
C MET A 5 3.32 -0.42 16.20
N PRO A 6 3.32 0.91 16.07
CA PRO A 6 2.60 1.78 17.01
C PRO A 6 1.10 1.89 16.72
N VAL A 7 0.61 1.28 15.62
CA VAL A 7 -0.77 1.41 15.18
C VAL A 7 -1.70 0.52 15.99
N LYS A 8 -2.79 1.06 16.52
CA LYS A 8 -3.88 0.29 17.10
C LYS A 8 -4.81 -0.18 15.98
N VAL A 9 -4.79 -1.47 15.67
CA VAL A 9 -5.56 -2.06 14.58
C VAL A 9 -6.82 -2.70 15.10
N PHE A 10 -7.96 -2.30 14.57
CA PHE A 10 -9.26 -2.96 14.73
C PHE A 10 -9.61 -3.66 13.41
N SER A 11 -9.97 -4.93 13.46
CA SER A 11 -10.27 -5.74 12.26
C SER A 11 -11.49 -6.61 12.49
N GLU A 12 -12.66 -6.06 12.23
CA GLU A 12 -13.95 -6.71 12.43
C GLU A 12 -15.04 -6.10 11.54
N GLU A 13 -16.22 -6.73 11.52
CA GLU A 13 -17.38 -6.19 10.83
C GLU A 13 -17.93 -4.95 11.54
N ASN A 14 -18.38 -3.97 10.76
CA ASN A 14 -18.84 -2.67 11.24
C ASN A 14 -17.83 -1.92 12.11
N CYS A 15 -16.56 -2.12 11.78
CA CYS A 15 -15.39 -1.66 12.55
C CYS A 15 -15.46 -0.15 12.88
N VAL A 16 -15.80 0.71 11.92
CA VAL A 16 -15.90 2.16 12.12
C VAL A 16 -17.00 2.52 13.15
N THR A 17 -18.14 1.86 13.06
CA THR A 17 -19.25 2.10 14.01
C THR A 17 -18.93 1.54 15.38
N ALA A 18 -18.37 0.34 15.47
CA ALA A 18 -18.01 -0.31 16.73
C ALA A 18 -16.96 0.48 17.52
N HIS A 19 -16.02 1.13 16.80
CA HIS A 19 -14.92 1.91 17.38
C HIS A 19 -15.06 3.42 17.15
N SER A 20 -16.30 3.90 17.03
CA SER A 20 -16.58 5.33 16.81
C SER A 20 -16.08 6.23 17.95
N ALA A 21 -16.06 5.72 19.19
CA ALA A 21 -15.54 6.46 20.33
C ALA A 21 -14.02 6.65 20.27
N GLU A 22 -13.27 5.61 19.83
CA GLU A 22 -11.82 5.69 19.63
C GLU A 22 -11.48 6.65 18.48
N LEU A 23 -12.26 6.63 17.39
CA LEU A 23 -12.10 7.57 16.29
C LEU A 23 -12.34 9.02 16.76
N ALA A 24 -13.41 9.25 17.52
CA ALA A 24 -13.77 10.57 18.05
C ALA A 24 -12.77 11.10 19.10
N ALA A 25 -12.06 10.21 19.79
CA ALA A 25 -11.06 10.58 20.79
C ALA A 25 -9.77 11.18 20.18
N LEU A 26 -9.58 11.13 18.85
CA LEU A 26 -8.41 11.69 18.19
C LEU A 26 -8.40 13.22 18.13
N GLY A 27 -9.58 13.86 18.18
CA GLY A 27 -9.68 15.32 18.13
C GLY A 27 -11.11 15.83 18.10
N THR A 28 -11.25 17.09 17.78
CA THR A 28 -12.55 17.81 17.78
C THR A 28 -13.02 18.20 16.39
N HIS A 29 -12.12 18.22 15.40
CA HIS A 29 -12.42 18.58 14.02
C HIS A 29 -11.58 17.74 13.04
N ALA A 30 -12.20 16.77 12.39
CA ALA A 30 -11.58 15.87 11.42
C ALA A 30 -11.42 16.50 10.04
N LEU A 31 -10.31 16.23 9.35
CA LEU A 31 -10.25 16.29 7.90
C LEU A 31 -10.43 14.87 7.34
N ILE A 32 -11.54 14.61 6.68
CA ILE A 32 -11.76 13.35 5.96
C ILE A 32 -11.12 13.47 4.59
N VAL A 33 -10.09 12.65 4.32
CA VAL A 33 -9.30 12.64 3.09
C VAL A 33 -9.62 11.39 2.28
N THR A 34 -10.18 11.56 1.09
CA THR A 34 -10.61 10.43 0.25
C THR A 34 -10.49 10.74 -1.24
N GLY A 35 -10.60 9.70 -2.07
CA GLY A 35 -10.78 9.84 -3.51
C GLY A 35 -12.21 10.23 -3.88
N ARG A 36 -12.43 10.59 -5.16
CA ARG A 36 -13.67 11.21 -5.63
C ARG A 36 -14.94 10.35 -5.47
N SER A 37 -14.85 9.02 -5.50
CA SER A 37 -16.05 8.20 -5.66
C SER A 37 -16.11 6.89 -4.86
N SER A 38 -14.98 6.24 -4.57
CA SER A 38 -14.97 4.87 -4.01
C SER A 38 -15.56 4.81 -2.61
N SER A 39 -15.16 5.71 -1.72
CA SER A 39 -15.63 5.77 -0.33
C SER A 39 -17.13 6.06 -0.22
N LYS A 40 -17.68 6.85 -1.14
CA LYS A 40 -19.12 7.13 -1.25
C LYS A 40 -19.90 5.88 -1.69
N LYS A 41 -19.34 5.11 -2.64
CA LYS A 41 -20.01 3.93 -3.22
C LYS A 41 -19.96 2.71 -2.30
N ASN A 42 -18.92 2.56 -1.50
CA ASN A 42 -18.75 1.40 -0.63
C ASN A 42 -19.28 1.61 0.80
N GLY A 43 -19.80 2.80 1.12
CA GLY A 43 -20.38 3.16 2.41
C GLY A 43 -19.37 3.56 3.49
N SER A 44 -18.07 3.53 3.22
CA SER A 44 -17.07 3.88 4.24
C SER A 44 -17.13 5.35 4.66
N LEU A 45 -17.45 6.26 3.72
CA LEU A 45 -17.61 7.67 4.02
C LEU A 45 -18.84 7.92 4.93
N ASP A 46 -19.97 7.25 4.65
CA ASP A 46 -21.20 7.40 5.43
C ASP A 46 -21.03 6.87 6.84
N ASP A 47 -20.34 5.74 7.01
CA ASP A 47 -20.02 5.17 8.32
C ASP A 47 -19.16 6.13 9.16
N ILE A 48 -18.16 6.77 8.55
CA ILE A 48 -17.28 7.73 9.23
C ILE A 48 -18.06 8.99 9.62
N ILE A 49 -18.86 9.55 8.71
CA ILE A 49 -19.69 10.71 9.00
C ILE A 49 -20.63 10.40 10.18
N THR A 50 -21.31 9.25 10.13
CA THR A 50 -22.20 8.81 11.21
C THR A 50 -21.47 8.66 12.54
N ALA A 51 -20.26 8.09 12.53
CA ALA A 51 -19.43 7.94 13.72
C ALA A 51 -19.06 9.30 14.33
N LEU A 52 -18.61 10.25 13.49
CA LEU A 52 -18.24 11.60 13.95
C LEU A 52 -19.47 12.38 14.50
N GLU A 53 -20.61 12.34 13.79
CA GLU A 53 -21.85 13.01 14.20
C GLU A 53 -22.38 12.46 15.53
N THR A 54 -22.31 11.13 15.74
CA THR A 54 -22.70 10.48 16.99
C THR A 54 -21.95 11.06 18.21
N HIS A 55 -20.69 11.40 18.01
CA HIS A 55 -19.83 11.98 19.06
C HIS A 55 -19.70 13.50 18.97
N LYS A 56 -20.47 14.18 18.10
CA LYS A 56 -20.44 15.63 17.89
C LYS A 56 -19.07 16.18 17.49
N VAL A 57 -18.28 15.39 16.81
CA VAL A 57 -17.01 15.80 16.22
C VAL A 57 -17.30 16.49 14.88
N LYS A 58 -16.73 17.69 14.69
CA LYS A 58 -16.82 18.41 13.41
C LYS A 58 -16.00 17.71 12.34
N TYR A 59 -16.39 17.87 11.09
CA TYR A 59 -15.59 17.37 9.98
C TYR A 59 -15.58 18.30 8.76
N THR A 60 -14.50 18.24 8.02
CA THR A 60 -14.34 18.84 6.70
C THR A 60 -13.98 17.72 5.72
N LEU A 61 -14.61 17.69 4.57
CA LEU A 61 -14.35 16.68 3.54
C LEU A 61 -13.41 17.21 2.47
N PHE A 62 -12.35 16.45 2.19
CA PHE A 62 -11.49 16.61 1.02
C PHE A 62 -11.53 15.32 0.20
N ASP A 63 -12.26 15.32 -0.92
CA ASP A 63 -12.55 14.14 -1.75
C ASP A 63 -11.91 14.22 -3.15
N GLU A 64 -10.78 14.93 -3.25
CA GLU A 64 -10.11 15.18 -4.53
C GLU A 64 -8.79 14.41 -4.69
N VAL A 65 -8.49 13.44 -3.80
CA VAL A 65 -7.25 12.67 -3.91
C VAL A 65 -7.30 11.79 -5.15
N GLU A 66 -6.33 11.99 -6.03
CA GLU A 66 -6.08 11.20 -7.23
C GLU A 66 -5.35 9.89 -6.91
N GLU A 67 -5.36 8.96 -7.84
CA GLU A 67 -4.46 7.81 -7.78
C GLU A 67 -3.00 8.31 -7.85
N ASN A 68 -2.17 7.86 -6.90
CA ASN A 68 -0.80 8.35 -6.72
C ASN A 68 -0.75 9.86 -6.39
N PRO A 69 -1.14 10.24 -5.18
CA PRO A 69 -1.35 11.64 -4.79
C PRO A 69 -0.09 12.49 -4.97
N SER A 70 -0.27 13.70 -5.45
CA SER A 70 0.81 14.65 -5.66
C SER A 70 1.12 15.49 -4.42
N ALA A 71 2.31 16.06 -4.37
CA ALA A 71 2.68 17.03 -3.35
C ALA A 71 1.73 18.25 -3.38
N GLU A 72 1.29 18.66 -4.57
CA GLU A 72 0.34 19.75 -4.78
C GLU A 72 -1.03 19.45 -4.17
N THR A 73 -1.55 18.23 -4.34
CA THR A 73 -2.81 17.79 -3.73
C THR A 73 -2.71 17.78 -2.20
N VAL A 74 -1.58 17.35 -1.64
CA VAL A 74 -1.32 17.42 -0.20
C VAL A 74 -1.38 18.86 0.30
N MET A 75 -0.71 19.80 -0.41
CA MET A 75 -0.68 21.22 -0.01
C MET A 75 -2.06 21.86 -0.09
N LYS A 76 -2.85 21.55 -1.12
CA LYS A 76 -4.24 22.02 -1.24
C LYS A 76 -5.10 21.57 -0.06
N ALA A 77 -5.00 20.30 0.33
CA ALA A 77 -5.74 19.75 1.47
C ALA A 77 -5.23 20.34 2.81
N ARG A 78 -3.92 20.57 2.95
CA ARG A 78 -3.30 21.27 4.08
C ARG A 78 -3.94 22.64 4.29
N ASP A 79 -4.03 23.44 3.22
CA ASP A 79 -4.57 24.80 3.29
C ASP A 79 -6.03 24.82 3.77
N ILE A 80 -6.83 23.87 3.28
CA ILE A 80 -8.22 23.68 3.74
C ILE A 80 -8.23 23.31 5.23
N GLY A 81 -7.41 22.34 5.63
CA GLY A 81 -7.34 21.87 7.03
C GLY A 81 -6.93 22.96 8.00
N VAL A 82 -5.90 23.75 7.67
CA VAL A 82 -5.44 24.89 8.47
C VAL A 82 -6.53 25.95 8.60
N ASN A 83 -7.16 26.36 7.48
CA ASN A 83 -8.19 27.37 7.48
C ASN A 83 -9.45 26.97 8.27
N CYS A 84 -9.76 25.66 8.32
CA CYS A 84 -10.89 25.13 9.06
C CYS A 84 -10.56 24.82 10.53
N GLY A 85 -9.29 24.88 10.94
CA GLY A 85 -8.87 24.52 12.29
C GLY A 85 -8.99 23.02 12.60
N VAL A 86 -8.63 22.18 11.62
CA VAL A 86 -8.61 20.72 11.75
C VAL A 86 -7.51 20.30 12.72
N ASP A 87 -7.81 19.33 13.59
CA ASP A 87 -6.90 18.83 14.63
C ASP A 87 -6.55 17.33 14.50
N PHE A 88 -7.18 16.59 13.57
CA PHE A 88 -6.79 15.24 13.16
C PHE A 88 -7.24 14.92 11.71
N VAL A 89 -6.68 13.87 11.11
CA VAL A 89 -6.95 13.48 9.71
C VAL A 89 -7.45 12.04 9.66
N ILE A 90 -8.44 11.77 8.81
CA ILE A 90 -8.94 10.42 8.52
C ILE A 90 -8.68 10.11 7.04
N GLY A 91 -7.74 9.20 6.75
CA GLY A 91 -7.50 8.70 5.38
C GLY A 91 -8.42 7.54 5.05
N VAL A 92 -9.29 7.70 4.03
CA VAL A 92 -10.32 6.72 3.66
C VAL A 92 -10.16 6.28 2.22
N GLY A 93 -9.83 5.01 2.00
CA GLY A 93 -9.67 4.50 0.63
C GLY A 93 -8.57 3.46 0.50
N GLY A 94 -7.96 3.39 -0.67
CA GLY A 94 -6.73 2.64 -0.89
C GLY A 94 -5.51 3.35 -0.34
N GLY A 95 -4.32 2.93 -0.77
CA GLY A 95 -3.06 3.57 -0.35
C GLY A 95 -3.01 5.07 -0.60
N SER A 96 -3.51 5.55 -1.74
CA SER A 96 -3.42 6.96 -2.13
C SER A 96 -4.04 7.93 -1.12
N PRO A 97 -5.32 7.79 -0.69
CA PRO A 97 -5.88 8.66 0.35
C PRO A 97 -5.20 8.51 1.71
N ILE A 98 -4.76 7.30 2.08
CA ILE A 98 -4.10 7.07 3.38
C ILE A 98 -2.69 7.70 3.38
N ASP A 99 -1.94 7.56 2.29
CA ASP A 99 -0.62 8.19 2.12
C ASP A 99 -0.74 9.73 2.09
N ALA A 100 -1.73 10.26 1.37
CA ALA A 100 -2.04 11.69 1.39
C ALA A 100 -2.37 12.18 2.80
N ALA A 101 -3.21 11.45 3.55
CA ALA A 101 -3.60 11.81 4.92
C ALA A 101 -2.39 11.93 5.86
N LYS A 102 -1.43 11.00 5.76
CA LYS A 102 -0.19 11.07 6.55
C LYS A 102 0.63 12.32 6.22
N ALA A 103 0.80 12.64 4.95
CA ALA A 103 1.53 13.82 4.52
C ALA A 103 0.79 15.11 4.90
N ILE A 104 -0.53 15.16 4.73
CA ILE A 104 -1.39 16.28 5.14
C ILE A 104 -1.27 16.53 6.63
N ALA A 105 -1.24 15.48 7.47
CA ALA A 105 -1.11 15.60 8.92
C ALA A 105 0.19 16.30 9.34
N VAL A 106 1.31 16.04 8.65
CA VAL A 106 2.58 16.75 8.82
C VAL A 106 2.44 18.22 8.40
N MET A 107 1.85 18.45 7.22
CA MET A 107 1.79 19.78 6.64
C MET A 107 0.80 20.71 7.36
N ILE A 108 -0.29 20.17 7.94
CA ILE A 108 -1.20 20.96 8.83
C ILE A 108 -0.45 21.38 10.09
N LYS A 109 0.42 20.53 10.66
CA LYS A 109 1.20 20.85 11.84
C LYS A 109 2.33 21.85 11.56
N SER A 110 2.69 22.00 10.28
CA SER A 110 3.74 22.91 9.80
C SER A 110 3.18 23.91 8.75
N PRO A 111 2.21 24.77 9.13
CA PRO A 111 1.42 25.53 8.16
C PRO A 111 2.22 26.54 7.32
N GLU A 112 3.32 27.04 7.88
CA GLU A 112 4.20 28.00 7.17
C GLU A 112 5.26 27.34 6.28
N SER A 113 5.32 25.99 6.27
CA SER A 113 6.31 25.26 5.50
C SER A 113 5.82 25.02 4.07
N SER A 114 6.78 25.00 3.15
CA SER A 114 6.55 24.58 1.76
C SER A 114 6.54 23.04 1.64
N TRP A 115 6.12 22.53 0.51
CA TRP A 115 6.00 21.08 0.25
C TRP A 115 7.34 20.33 0.34
N GLU A 116 8.50 21.01 0.18
CA GLU A 116 9.83 20.42 0.29
C GLU A 116 10.08 19.83 1.67
N LEU A 117 9.42 20.33 2.72
CA LEU A 117 9.49 19.75 4.06
C LEU A 117 9.22 18.24 4.06
N MET A 118 8.30 17.75 3.23
CA MET A 118 7.97 16.32 3.16
C MET A 118 9.17 15.45 2.75
N PHE A 119 10.17 16.05 2.09
CA PHE A 119 11.34 15.36 1.54
C PHE A 119 12.67 15.82 2.16
N ASP A 120 12.62 16.73 3.13
CA ASP A 120 13.81 17.22 3.84
C ASP A 120 14.16 16.30 5.01
N SER A 121 15.19 15.47 4.83
CA SER A 121 15.68 14.55 5.87
C SER A 121 16.38 15.23 7.03
N SER A 122 16.72 16.53 6.92
CA SER A 122 17.31 17.32 8.02
C SER A 122 16.24 17.84 9.01
N ALA A 123 14.98 17.90 8.58
CA ALA A 123 13.85 18.29 9.41
C ALA A 123 13.27 17.12 10.20
N SER A 124 12.61 17.42 11.31
CA SER A 124 11.87 16.44 12.12
C SER A 124 10.51 17.03 12.52
N PRO A 125 9.60 17.16 11.54
CA PRO A 125 8.31 17.78 11.80
C PRO A 125 7.43 16.87 12.69
N LEU A 126 6.58 17.51 13.48
CA LEU A 126 5.47 16.84 14.16
C LEU A 126 4.30 16.68 13.19
N HIS A 127 3.34 15.85 13.55
CA HIS A 127 2.07 15.68 12.83
C HIS A 127 0.89 15.71 13.80
N ILE A 128 -0.29 16.00 13.29
CA ILE A 128 -1.56 15.80 14.02
C ILE A 128 -1.97 14.32 13.92
N PRO A 129 -2.86 13.82 14.80
CA PRO A 129 -3.29 12.42 14.76
C PRO A 129 -3.87 11.98 13.42
N VAL A 130 -3.67 10.70 13.07
CA VAL A 130 -4.13 10.10 11.82
C VAL A 130 -4.92 8.83 12.10
N ALA A 131 -6.14 8.73 11.56
CA ALA A 131 -6.87 7.48 11.43
C ALA A 131 -6.80 6.97 9.99
N ALA A 132 -6.77 5.66 9.81
CA ALA A 132 -6.80 5.02 8.49
C ALA A 132 -7.98 4.04 8.38
N VAL A 133 -8.74 4.16 7.28
CA VAL A 133 -9.85 3.27 6.93
C VAL A 133 -9.59 2.69 5.55
N PRO A 134 -8.91 1.52 5.45
CA PRO A 134 -8.57 0.92 4.18
C PRO A 134 -9.81 0.35 3.49
N THR A 135 -9.91 0.56 2.17
CA THR A 135 -10.98 0.05 1.32
C THR A 135 -10.47 -0.75 0.13
N THR A 136 -9.18 -1.09 0.14
CA THR A 136 -8.52 -1.99 -0.83
C THR A 136 -7.63 -2.98 -0.07
N CYS A 137 -7.30 -4.11 -0.69
CA CYS A 137 -6.56 -5.19 -0.06
C CYS A 137 -5.12 -5.32 -0.61
N GLY A 138 -4.38 -4.22 -0.69
CA GLY A 138 -3.07 -4.24 -1.35
C GLY A 138 -1.95 -3.60 -0.55
N THR A 139 -2.06 -2.32 -0.29
CA THR A 139 -0.93 -1.49 0.14
C THR A 139 -0.53 -1.68 1.61
N GLY A 140 -1.47 -2.07 2.48
CA GLY A 140 -1.22 -2.11 3.92
C GLY A 140 -0.83 -0.75 4.51
N SER A 141 -1.17 0.36 3.82
CA SER A 141 -0.76 1.70 4.24
C SER A 141 -1.30 2.08 5.61
N GLU A 142 -2.40 1.47 6.03
CA GLU A 142 -3.01 1.68 7.35
C GLU A 142 -2.11 1.28 8.52
N VAL A 143 -1.09 0.46 8.29
CA VAL A 143 -0.15 -0.01 9.32
C VAL A 143 1.31 0.32 9.01
N THR A 144 1.58 1.18 8.03
CA THR A 144 2.94 1.62 7.70
C THR A 144 3.15 3.09 8.03
N GLY A 145 4.39 3.47 8.31
CA GLY A 145 4.80 4.88 8.37
C GLY A 145 5.17 5.47 7.02
N ILE A 146 4.91 4.75 5.92
CA ILE A 146 5.30 5.15 4.56
C ILE A 146 4.16 5.97 3.94
N SER A 147 4.53 7.04 3.25
CA SER A 147 3.64 7.84 2.38
C SER A 147 4.36 8.05 1.05
N VAL A 148 3.79 7.53 -0.04
CA VAL A 148 4.36 7.66 -1.38
C VAL A 148 3.61 8.73 -2.15
N LEU A 149 4.33 9.74 -2.60
CA LEU A 149 3.78 10.91 -3.29
C LEU A 149 4.37 11.04 -4.70
N THR A 150 3.61 11.59 -5.60
CA THR A 150 4.07 11.97 -6.93
C THR A 150 4.81 13.32 -6.85
N ARG A 151 5.99 13.36 -7.44
CA ARG A 151 6.85 14.53 -7.61
C ARG A 151 6.85 14.89 -9.10
N HIS A 152 5.93 15.79 -9.49
CA HIS A 152 5.82 16.20 -10.90
C HIS A 152 7.04 16.97 -11.40
N ASP A 153 7.70 17.69 -10.51
CA ASP A 153 8.92 18.46 -10.79
C ASP A 153 10.13 17.60 -11.24
N ILE A 154 10.20 16.34 -10.77
CA ILE A 154 11.25 15.37 -11.12
C ILE A 154 10.69 14.09 -11.78
N HIS A 155 9.44 14.13 -12.22
CA HIS A 155 8.77 13.06 -12.98
C HIS A 155 8.88 11.66 -12.36
N THR A 156 8.67 11.56 -11.03
CA THR A 156 8.77 10.28 -10.32
C THR A 156 7.84 10.20 -9.12
N LYS A 157 7.78 9.01 -8.53
CA LYS A 157 7.19 8.81 -7.20
C LYS A 157 8.29 8.73 -6.16
N MET A 158 8.07 9.36 -5.02
CA MET A 158 9.01 9.37 -3.92
C MET A 158 8.29 9.19 -2.58
N SER A 159 8.86 8.38 -1.70
CA SER A 159 8.38 8.31 -0.34
C SER A 159 8.74 9.59 0.41
N MET A 160 7.78 10.14 1.16
CA MET A 160 8.06 11.12 2.19
C MET A 160 9.13 10.56 3.14
N VAL A 161 10.08 11.40 3.54
CA VAL A 161 11.19 10.94 4.39
C VAL A 161 10.77 10.76 5.85
N HIS A 162 9.73 11.46 6.28
CA HIS A 162 9.18 11.40 7.62
C HIS A 162 8.20 10.22 7.73
N LYS A 163 8.38 9.39 8.76
CA LYS A 163 7.48 8.26 9.01
C LYS A 163 6.30 8.70 9.86
N VAL A 164 5.10 8.57 9.30
CA VAL A 164 3.83 8.86 9.99
C VAL A 164 2.99 7.59 10.03
N PHE A 165 2.99 6.92 11.16
CA PHE A 165 2.08 5.81 11.39
C PHE A 165 0.69 6.34 11.79
N PRO A 166 -0.40 5.77 11.27
CA PRO A 166 -1.72 6.06 11.83
C PRO A 166 -1.79 5.71 13.32
N ASP A 167 -2.52 6.48 14.11
CA ASP A 167 -2.79 6.17 15.52
C ASP A 167 -3.74 4.97 15.63
N ILE A 168 -4.75 4.94 14.73
CA ILE A 168 -5.70 3.83 14.62
C ILE A 168 -5.91 3.43 13.16
N ALA A 169 -6.13 2.14 12.94
CA ALA A 169 -6.57 1.56 11.68
C ALA A 169 -7.89 0.81 11.89
N LEU A 170 -8.92 1.14 11.11
CA LEU A 170 -10.26 0.57 11.19
C LEU A 170 -10.51 -0.27 9.93
N CYS A 171 -10.24 -1.58 10.03
CA CYS A 171 -10.21 -2.52 8.90
C CYS A 171 -11.51 -3.32 8.83
N ASP A 172 -12.37 -3.02 7.85
CA ASP A 172 -13.61 -3.74 7.60
C ASP A 172 -13.65 -4.27 6.16
N GLY A 173 -13.74 -5.59 6.04
CA GLY A 173 -13.83 -6.27 4.73
C GLY A 173 -15.06 -5.87 3.92
N LYS A 174 -16.12 -5.35 4.54
CA LYS A 174 -17.34 -4.93 3.82
C LYS A 174 -17.08 -3.88 2.75
N TYR A 175 -16.06 -3.02 2.95
CA TYR A 175 -15.72 -1.97 1.98
C TYR A 175 -15.11 -2.50 0.68
N LEU A 176 -14.70 -3.78 0.63
CA LEU A 176 -14.25 -4.45 -0.59
C LEU A 176 -15.41 -5.05 -1.39
N MET A 177 -16.59 -5.30 -0.78
CA MET A 177 -17.67 -6.04 -1.41
C MET A 177 -18.17 -5.41 -2.72
N ASN A 178 -18.12 -4.10 -2.85
CA ASN A 178 -18.54 -3.34 -4.02
C ASN A 178 -17.36 -2.89 -4.90
N ALA A 179 -16.13 -3.34 -4.60
CA ALA A 179 -14.98 -2.97 -5.40
C ALA A 179 -14.98 -3.72 -6.74
N PRO A 180 -14.57 -3.07 -7.85
CA PRO A 180 -14.43 -3.76 -9.13
C PRO A 180 -13.47 -4.96 -9.02
N LYS A 181 -13.81 -6.10 -9.62
CA LYS A 181 -12.95 -7.32 -9.61
C LYS A 181 -11.50 -7.03 -10.00
N LYS A 182 -11.29 -6.14 -10.99
CA LYS A 182 -9.93 -5.71 -11.43
C LYS A 182 -9.17 -4.97 -10.33
N VAL A 183 -9.85 -4.18 -9.51
CA VAL A 183 -9.21 -3.46 -8.38
C VAL A 183 -8.78 -4.46 -7.32
N ILE A 184 -9.65 -5.39 -6.94
CA ILE A 184 -9.33 -6.46 -5.98
C ILE A 184 -8.16 -7.30 -6.50
N ALA A 185 -8.19 -7.72 -7.76
CA ALA A 185 -7.14 -8.50 -8.38
C ALA A 185 -5.77 -7.80 -8.32
N ASN A 186 -5.71 -6.54 -8.78
CA ASN A 186 -4.47 -5.79 -8.77
C ASN A 186 -3.95 -5.56 -7.34
N THR A 187 -4.84 -5.23 -6.39
CA THR A 187 -4.42 -4.99 -5.01
C THR A 187 -4.06 -6.28 -4.29
N ALA A 188 -4.71 -7.41 -4.57
CA ALA A 188 -4.31 -8.70 -4.04
C ALA A 188 -2.93 -9.14 -4.55
N VAL A 189 -2.57 -8.81 -5.80
CA VAL A 189 -1.22 -9.03 -6.34
C VAL A 189 -0.20 -8.13 -5.66
N ASP A 190 -0.54 -6.89 -5.35
CA ASP A 190 0.31 -5.96 -4.60
C ASP A 190 0.62 -6.50 -3.19
N ALA A 191 -0.42 -6.94 -2.46
CA ALA A 191 -0.25 -7.57 -1.14
C ALA A 191 0.64 -8.82 -1.21
N LEU A 192 0.46 -9.67 -2.23
CA LEU A 192 1.33 -10.82 -2.45
C LEU A 192 2.78 -10.40 -2.67
N GLY A 193 3.01 -9.33 -3.45
CA GLY A 193 4.33 -8.74 -3.67
C GLY A 193 4.96 -8.26 -2.37
N HIS A 194 4.22 -7.55 -1.52
CA HIS A 194 4.67 -7.11 -0.20
C HIS A 194 5.10 -8.30 0.67
N LEU A 195 4.29 -9.35 0.71
CA LEU A 195 4.57 -10.55 1.49
C LEU A 195 5.82 -11.28 0.98
N ILE A 196 5.93 -11.54 -0.33
CA ILE A 196 7.09 -12.22 -0.93
C ILE A 196 8.36 -11.39 -0.71
N GLU A 197 8.33 -10.10 -1.07
CA GLU A 197 9.51 -9.24 -0.95
C GLU A 197 9.97 -9.09 0.50
N SER A 198 9.04 -9.00 1.45
CA SER A 198 9.39 -8.89 2.88
C SER A 198 9.96 -10.19 3.43
N TYR A 199 9.46 -11.37 3.01
CA TYR A 199 9.95 -12.64 3.52
C TYR A 199 11.42 -12.88 3.20
N ILE A 200 11.81 -12.58 1.94
CA ILE A 200 13.18 -12.80 1.44
C ILE A 200 14.05 -11.53 1.50
N ASN A 201 13.56 -10.44 2.10
CA ASN A 201 14.29 -9.18 2.21
C ASN A 201 15.61 -9.36 2.98
N SER A 202 16.64 -8.60 2.61
CA SER A 202 17.92 -8.58 3.35
C SER A 202 17.76 -8.15 4.82
N ALA A 203 16.71 -7.36 5.13
CA ALA A 203 16.34 -6.94 6.48
C ALA A 203 15.27 -7.83 7.14
N ALA A 204 14.92 -8.99 6.53
CA ALA A 204 13.93 -9.89 7.09
C ALA A 204 14.30 -10.36 8.49
N SER A 205 13.30 -10.50 9.34
CA SER A 205 13.46 -10.89 10.73
C SER A 205 12.38 -11.89 11.12
N PRO A 206 12.53 -12.63 12.25
CA PRO A 206 11.47 -13.50 12.74
C PRO A 206 10.12 -12.78 12.90
N PHE A 207 10.12 -11.50 13.28
CA PHE A 207 8.89 -10.72 13.42
C PHE A 207 8.23 -10.40 12.07
N SER A 208 9.00 -9.97 11.05
CA SER A 208 8.44 -9.75 9.73
C SER A 208 7.99 -11.05 9.07
N ARG A 209 8.77 -12.14 9.22
CA ARG A 209 8.41 -13.47 8.69
C ARG A 209 7.16 -14.05 9.34
N MET A 210 6.92 -13.80 10.63
CA MET A 210 5.67 -14.19 11.31
C MET A 210 4.44 -13.55 10.63
N SER A 211 4.48 -12.23 10.40
CA SER A 211 3.41 -11.53 9.70
C SER A 211 3.24 -12.04 8.26
N VAL A 212 4.34 -12.32 7.56
CA VAL A 212 4.29 -12.86 6.20
C VAL A 212 3.65 -14.25 6.15
N ASN A 213 4.00 -15.14 7.06
CA ASN A 213 3.45 -16.49 7.08
C ASN A 213 1.92 -16.48 7.20
N GLU A 214 1.39 -15.68 8.12
CA GLU A 214 -0.06 -15.53 8.29
C GLU A 214 -0.69 -14.86 7.07
N GLY A 215 -0.07 -13.79 6.57
CA GLY A 215 -0.54 -13.07 5.38
C GLY A 215 -0.60 -13.96 4.13
N LEU A 216 0.42 -14.80 3.88
CA LEU A 216 0.44 -15.73 2.74
C LEU A 216 -0.61 -16.84 2.89
N ALA A 217 -0.82 -17.37 4.09
CA ALA A 217 -1.86 -18.39 4.34
C ALA A 217 -3.27 -17.83 4.07
N LEU A 218 -3.57 -16.64 4.59
CA LEU A 218 -4.85 -15.96 4.34
C LEU A 218 -5.02 -15.65 2.85
N TRP A 219 -4.00 -15.07 2.21
CA TRP A 219 -4.04 -14.78 0.77
C TRP A 219 -4.28 -16.02 -0.07
N SER A 220 -3.56 -17.11 0.24
CA SER A 220 -3.70 -18.40 -0.46
C SER A 220 -5.11 -18.98 -0.34
N SER A 221 -5.75 -18.83 0.83
CA SER A 221 -7.12 -19.29 1.03
C SER A 221 -8.15 -18.56 0.15
N CYS A 222 -7.80 -17.39 -0.39
CA CYS A 222 -8.63 -16.61 -1.29
C CYS A 222 -8.43 -16.94 -2.79
N LYS A 223 -7.51 -17.85 -3.14
CA LYS A 223 -7.25 -18.24 -4.55
C LYS A 223 -8.49 -18.73 -5.31
N PRO A 224 -9.46 -19.46 -4.72
CA PRO A 224 -10.67 -19.83 -5.44
C PRO A 224 -11.43 -18.61 -5.98
N TYR A 225 -11.61 -17.57 -5.16
CA TYR A 225 -12.19 -16.29 -5.62
C TYR A 225 -11.30 -15.59 -6.65
N LEU A 226 -10.00 -15.44 -6.35
CA LEU A 226 -9.05 -14.74 -7.22
C LEU A 226 -8.95 -15.40 -8.61
N SER A 227 -9.12 -16.72 -8.70
CA SER A 227 -9.14 -17.47 -9.97
C SER A 227 -10.52 -17.49 -10.64
N GLY A 228 -11.52 -16.82 -10.09
CA GLY A 228 -12.88 -16.78 -10.64
C GLY A 228 -13.70 -18.05 -10.46
N LYS A 229 -13.26 -18.98 -9.60
CA LYS A 229 -13.99 -20.22 -9.29
C LYS A 229 -15.10 -20.02 -8.25
N GLU A 230 -15.01 -18.96 -7.47
CA GLU A 230 -15.98 -18.59 -6.43
C GLU A 230 -16.32 -17.09 -6.51
N GLU A 231 -17.44 -16.70 -5.95
CA GLU A 231 -17.83 -15.31 -5.81
C GLU A 231 -17.23 -14.72 -4.52
N LEU A 232 -17.15 -13.38 -4.48
CA LEU A 232 -16.65 -12.66 -3.30
C LEU A 232 -17.64 -12.82 -2.15
N THR A 233 -17.18 -13.34 -1.03
CA THR A 233 -17.92 -13.38 0.23
C THR A 233 -17.36 -12.39 1.23
N ALA A 234 -18.10 -12.05 2.28
CA ALA A 234 -17.62 -11.20 3.37
C ALA A 234 -16.38 -11.79 4.05
N ASP A 235 -16.32 -13.12 4.23
CA ASP A 235 -15.17 -13.83 4.77
C ASP A 235 -13.93 -13.69 3.87
N THR A 236 -14.11 -13.90 2.56
CA THR A 236 -13.01 -13.72 1.58
C THR A 236 -12.51 -12.28 1.55
N ALA A 237 -13.43 -11.31 1.57
CA ALA A 237 -13.07 -9.88 1.60
C ALA A 237 -12.28 -9.54 2.88
N LYS A 238 -12.72 -10.03 4.04
CA LYS A 238 -12.01 -9.88 5.31
C LYS A 238 -10.61 -10.52 5.25
N LYS A 239 -10.49 -11.75 4.74
CA LYS A 239 -9.19 -12.43 4.59
C LYS A 239 -8.23 -11.69 3.68
N LEU A 240 -8.68 -11.17 2.52
CA LEU A 240 -7.87 -10.37 1.62
C LEU A 240 -7.38 -9.08 2.27
N LEU A 241 -8.26 -8.36 2.97
CA LEU A 241 -7.89 -7.14 3.69
C LEU A 241 -6.87 -7.45 4.79
N THR A 242 -7.12 -8.49 5.59
CA THR A 242 -6.21 -8.90 6.67
C THR A 242 -4.84 -9.34 6.12
N ALA A 243 -4.80 -10.07 5.00
CA ALA A 243 -3.55 -10.43 4.33
C ALA A 243 -2.76 -9.19 3.88
N SER A 244 -3.45 -8.17 3.35
CA SER A 244 -2.86 -6.88 3.01
C SER A 244 -2.29 -6.16 4.24
N THR A 245 -3.03 -6.14 5.35
CA THR A 245 -2.56 -5.57 6.62
C THR A 245 -1.30 -6.27 7.12
N PHE A 246 -1.24 -7.60 7.07
CA PHE A 246 -0.01 -8.35 7.40
C PHE A 246 1.15 -8.03 6.46
N GLY A 247 0.88 -7.85 5.15
CA GLY A 247 1.86 -7.37 4.19
C GLY A 247 2.40 -5.99 4.59
N GLY A 248 1.52 -5.06 4.96
CA GLY A 248 1.87 -3.74 5.48
C GLY A 248 2.73 -3.81 6.74
N MET A 249 2.36 -4.64 7.72
CA MET A 249 3.15 -4.86 8.95
C MET A 249 4.57 -5.38 8.61
N ALA A 250 4.66 -6.28 7.65
CA ALA A 250 5.94 -6.85 7.23
C ALA A 250 6.84 -5.80 6.56
N ILE A 251 6.32 -5.03 5.59
CA ILE A 251 7.10 -3.99 4.91
C ILE A 251 7.36 -2.75 5.79
N ALA A 252 6.60 -2.54 6.84
CA ALA A 252 6.94 -1.51 7.83
C ALA A 252 8.29 -1.79 8.51
N VAL A 253 8.68 -3.06 8.62
CA VAL A 253 9.97 -3.52 9.16
C VAL A 253 11.04 -3.58 8.08
N THR A 254 10.75 -4.16 6.91
CA THR A 254 11.74 -4.49 5.89
C THR A 254 11.86 -3.46 4.77
N GLY A 255 10.79 -2.69 4.52
CA GLY A 255 10.61 -2.02 3.25
C GLY A 255 10.29 -3.01 2.12
N THR A 256 10.19 -2.49 0.90
CA THR A 256 10.04 -3.27 -0.34
C THR A 256 11.36 -3.30 -1.11
N SER A 257 11.48 -4.21 -2.08
CA SER A 257 12.73 -4.50 -2.79
C SER A 257 12.66 -4.17 -4.30
N VAL A 258 13.39 -4.92 -5.09
CA VAL A 258 13.58 -4.74 -6.54
C VAL A 258 12.27 -4.73 -7.33
N PRO A 259 11.28 -5.64 -7.14
CA PRO A 259 10.04 -5.61 -7.90
C PRO A 259 9.27 -4.29 -7.74
N HIS A 260 9.14 -3.78 -6.52
CA HIS A 260 8.56 -2.46 -6.29
C HIS A 260 9.40 -1.33 -6.89
N GLY A 261 10.74 -1.45 -6.87
CA GLY A 261 11.62 -0.48 -7.52
C GLY A 261 11.38 -0.39 -9.02
N LEU A 262 11.26 -1.54 -9.69
CA LEU A 262 10.94 -1.65 -11.12
C LEU A 262 9.54 -1.09 -11.44
N SER A 263 8.56 -1.32 -10.56
CA SER A 263 7.17 -0.92 -10.78
C SER A 263 6.96 0.59 -10.87
N TYR A 264 7.82 1.41 -10.29
CA TYR A 264 7.63 2.87 -10.26
C TYR A 264 7.63 3.48 -11.66
N THR A 265 8.57 3.09 -12.52
CA THR A 265 8.63 3.53 -13.92
C THR A 265 7.40 3.05 -14.69
N LEU A 266 6.99 1.79 -14.52
CA LEU A 266 5.81 1.23 -15.17
C LEU A 266 4.54 1.96 -14.77
N THR A 267 4.43 2.33 -13.51
CA THR A 267 3.25 3.03 -12.98
C THR A 267 3.24 4.50 -13.45
N TYR A 268 4.38 5.19 -13.39
CA TYR A 268 4.43 6.61 -13.73
C TYR A 268 4.38 6.86 -15.24
N GLU A 269 5.22 6.18 -16.02
CA GLU A 269 5.31 6.41 -17.47
C GLU A 269 4.32 5.55 -18.28
N GLY A 270 4.09 4.30 -17.82
CA GLY A 270 3.22 3.35 -18.51
C GLY A 270 1.76 3.39 -18.08
N ASN A 271 1.43 4.16 -17.05
CA ASN A 271 0.09 4.22 -16.45
C ASN A 271 -0.47 2.82 -16.12
N ILE A 272 0.42 1.90 -15.73
CA ILE A 272 0.07 0.52 -15.36
C ILE A 272 -0.34 0.52 -13.87
N PRO A 273 -1.48 -0.11 -13.51
CA PRO A 273 -1.88 -0.22 -12.11
C PRO A 273 -0.75 -0.80 -11.24
N HIS A 274 -0.52 -0.22 -10.07
CA HIS A 274 0.67 -0.50 -9.25
C HIS A 274 0.84 -1.99 -8.94
N GLY A 275 -0.18 -2.67 -8.43
CA GLY A 275 -0.07 -4.09 -8.11
C GLY A 275 0.21 -4.96 -9.33
N ALA A 276 -0.37 -4.62 -10.49
CA ALA A 276 -0.04 -5.28 -11.74
C ALA A 276 1.44 -5.09 -12.13
N ALA A 277 1.95 -3.86 -12.00
CA ALA A 277 3.34 -3.51 -12.29
C ALA A 277 4.33 -4.19 -11.33
N VAL A 278 3.95 -4.42 -10.07
CA VAL A 278 4.73 -5.19 -9.08
C VAL A 278 4.71 -6.68 -9.41
N GLY A 279 3.53 -7.19 -9.75
CA GLY A 279 3.26 -8.62 -9.90
C GLY A 279 4.09 -9.30 -10.98
N ILE A 280 4.29 -8.63 -12.13
CA ILE A 280 5.00 -9.22 -13.27
C ILE A 280 6.45 -9.61 -12.97
N PHE A 281 7.05 -9.07 -11.93
CA PHE A 281 8.44 -9.33 -11.53
C PHE A 281 8.57 -10.38 -10.42
N GLN A 282 7.48 -10.76 -9.73
CA GLN A 282 7.55 -11.60 -8.53
C GLN A 282 8.10 -13.00 -8.82
N SER A 283 7.73 -13.61 -9.94
CA SER A 283 8.23 -14.94 -10.33
C SER A 283 9.75 -14.93 -10.55
N GLY A 284 10.24 -13.98 -11.35
CA GLY A 284 11.68 -13.83 -11.62
C GLY A 284 12.48 -13.49 -10.38
N TYR A 285 11.93 -12.62 -9.52
CA TYR A 285 12.56 -12.24 -8.26
C TYR A 285 12.64 -13.41 -7.28
N LEU A 286 11.53 -14.14 -7.06
CA LEU A 286 11.49 -15.29 -6.15
C LEU A 286 12.35 -16.46 -6.66
N ARG A 287 12.48 -16.67 -7.97
CA ARG A 287 13.28 -17.75 -8.57
C ARG A 287 14.74 -17.72 -8.11
N ARG A 288 15.28 -16.53 -7.84
CA ARG A 288 16.67 -16.32 -7.41
C ARG A 288 16.88 -16.36 -5.90
N ALA A 289 15.80 -16.43 -5.11
CA ALA A 289 15.90 -16.53 -3.66
C ALA A 289 16.53 -17.87 -3.23
N GLU A 290 17.07 -17.90 -2.01
CA GLU A 290 17.54 -19.14 -1.40
C GLU A 290 16.46 -20.22 -1.50
N LYS A 291 16.89 -21.46 -1.77
CA LYS A 291 16.00 -22.60 -2.04
C LYS A 291 14.98 -22.80 -0.92
N SER A 292 15.42 -22.77 0.33
CA SER A 292 14.57 -22.95 1.50
C SER A 292 13.47 -21.88 1.60
N ASP A 293 13.81 -20.61 1.40
CA ASP A 293 12.87 -19.49 1.47
C ASP A 293 11.87 -19.54 0.31
N ARG A 294 12.35 -19.87 -0.90
CA ARG A 294 11.50 -20.04 -2.08
C ARG A 294 10.51 -21.18 -1.91
N GLU A 295 10.96 -22.35 -1.47
CA GLU A 295 10.11 -23.52 -1.24
C GLU A 295 9.07 -23.27 -0.15
N HIS A 296 9.44 -22.55 0.90
CA HIS A 296 8.52 -22.16 1.96
C HIS A 296 7.40 -21.26 1.45
N ILE A 297 7.73 -20.21 0.68
CA ILE A 297 6.72 -19.31 0.07
C ILE A 297 5.80 -20.07 -0.89
N LEU A 298 6.37 -20.92 -1.75
CA LEU A 298 5.58 -21.73 -2.69
C LEU A 298 4.65 -22.70 -1.96
N SER A 299 5.11 -23.32 -0.88
CA SER A 299 4.30 -24.20 -0.05
C SER A 299 3.12 -23.45 0.59
N LEU A 300 3.35 -22.27 1.20
CA LEU A 300 2.29 -21.49 1.83
C LEU A 300 1.26 -20.97 0.82
N THR A 301 1.73 -20.60 -0.37
CA THR A 301 0.85 -20.11 -1.44
C THR A 301 0.23 -21.24 -2.27
N GLY A 302 0.68 -22.49 -2.09
CA GLY A 302 0.17 -23.67 -2.80
C GLY A 302 0.47 -23.65 -4.30
N PHE A 303 1.64 -23.09 -4.69
CA PHE A 303 2.17 -23.19 -6.07
C PHE A 303 3.30 -24.23 -6.11
N GLY A 304 3.33 -25.03 -7.18
CA GLY A 304 4.36 -26.07 -7.36
C GLY A 304 5.73 -25.50 -7.69
N ASN A 305 5.78 -24.33 -8.35
CA ASN A 305 7.01 -23.65 -8.75
C ASN A 305 6.75 -22.17 -9.06
N THR A 306 7.83 -21.42 -9.31
CA THR A 306 7.75 -19.98 -9.61
C THR A 306 7.07 -19.66 -10.94
N ASP A 307 7.09 -20.57 -11.92
CA ASP A 307 6.43 -20.34 -13.21
C ASP A 307 4.92 -20.47 -13.09
N GLU A 308 4.43 -21.37 -12.23
CA GLU A 308 3.01 -21.48 -11.89
C GLU A 308 2.52 -20.22 -11.15
N LEU A 309 3.32 -19.71 -10.19
CA LEU A 309 3.06 -18.43 -9.54
C LEU A 309 2.96 -17.29 -10.56
N GLY A 310 3.95 -17.18 -11.47
CA GLY A 310 3.97 -16.15 -12.51
C GLY A 310 2.77 -16.23 -13.45
N SER A 311 2.40 -17.45 -13.87
CA SER A 311 1.24 -17.69 -14.73
C SER A 311 -0.07 -17.31 -14.03
N PHE A 312 -0.20 -17.62 -12.74
CA PHE A 312 -1.36 -17.21 -11.94
C PHE A 312 -1.46 -15.69 -11.85
N ILE A 313 -0.36 -14.99 -11.54
CA ILE A 313 -0.33 -13.53 -11.46
C ILE A 313 -0.68 -12.91 -12.82
N ALA A 314 -0.12 -13.41 -13.92
CA ALA A 314 -0.40 -12.91 -15.27
C ALA A 314 -1.86 -13.09 -15.68
N ALA A 315 -2.50 -14.19 -15.27
CA ALA A 315 -3.93 -14.41 -15.51
C ALA A 315 -4.81 -13.50 -14.65
N LEU A 316 -4.42 -13.28 -13.38
CA LEU A 316 -5.19 -12.47 -12.43
C LEU A 316 -5.10 -10.98 -12.74
N SER A 317 -3.94 -10.50 -13.12
CA SER A 317 -3.63 -9.08 -13.34
C SER A 317 -2.80 -8.89 -14.61
N PRO A 318 -3.41 -9.08 -15.79
CA PRO A 318 -2.71 -9.04 -17.07
C PRO A 318 -2.17 -7.64 -17.37
N VAL A 319 -0.92 -7.59 -17.82
CA VAL A 319 -0.21 -6.35 -18.17
C VAL A 319 0.29 -6.43 -19.60
N ASN A 320 0.17 -5.34 -20.31
CA ASN A 320 0.82 -5.14 -21.60
C ASN A 320 1.94 -4.11 -21.44
N VAL A 321 3.18 -4.53 -21.62
CA VAL A 321 4.36 -3.72 -21.36
C VAL A 321 5.34 -3.81 -22.52
N SER A 322 5.84 -2.67 -22.99
CA SER A 322 6.85 -2.63 -24.03
C SER A 322 8.25 -2.94 -23.45
N ARG A 323 9.10 -3.56 -24.27
CA ARG A 323 10.50 -3.83 -23.91
C ARG A 323 11.25 -2.56 -23.52
N GLN A 324 11.03 -1.47 -24.24
CA GLN A 324 11.65 -0.19 -23.94
C GLN A 324 11.30 0.35 -22.55
N LEU A 325 10.04 0.19 -22.11
CA LEU A 325 9.61 0.61 -20.77
C LEU A 325 10.26 -0.26 -19.69
N LEU A 326 10.42 -1.58 -19.93
CA LEU A 326 11.13 -2.47 -19.01
C LEU A 326 12.63 -2.12 -18.90
N GLU A 327 13.27 -1.75 -19.99
CA GLU A 327 14.67 -1.32 -19.99
C GLU A 327 14.86 -0.04 -19.16
N ARG A 328 13.97 0.95 -19.31
CA ARG A 328 13.98 2.15 -18.45
C ARG A 328 13.73 1.83 -16.98
N ALA A 329 12.83 0.92 -16.68
CA ALA A 329 12.60 0.46 -15.32
C ALA A 329 13.86 -0.19 -14.72
N ALA A 330 14.55 -1.01 -15.51
CA ALA A 330 15.82 -1.62 -15.11
C ALA A 330 16.90 -0.56 -14.83
N GLU A 331 17.06 0.44 -15.69
CA GLU A 331 17.99 1.55 -15.46
C GLU A 331 17.64 2.33 -14.20
N SER A 332 16.36 2.63 -13.98
CA SER A 332 15.88 3.35 -12.79
C SER A 332 16.21 2.60 -11.51
N VAL A 333 15.92 1.29 -11.45
CA VAL A 333 16.18 0.50 -10.22
C VAL A 333 17.67 0.31 -9.97
N LEU A 334 18.50 0.19 -11.01
CA LEU A 334 19.95 0.11 -10.87
C LEU A 334 20.57 1.38 -10.27
N ASN A 335 19.90 2.52 -10.41
CA ASN A 335 20.26 3.78 -9.79
C ASN A 335 19.59 4.00 -8.39
N ASN A 336 18.91 2.99 -7.85
CA ASN A 336 18.25 3.06 -6.55
C ASN A 336 18.95 2.17 -5.51
N PRO A 337 19.97 2.68 -4.80
CA PRO A 337 20.78 1.88 -3.88
C PRO A 337 19.96 1.29 -2.72
N ARG A 338 18.86 1.94 -2.30
CA ARG A 338 17.99 1.42 -1.23
C ARG A 338 17.27 0.15 -1.67
N LYS A 339 16.74 0.12 -2.91
CA LYS A 339 16.05 -1.04 -3.45
C LYS A 339 17.01 -2.20 -3.72
N LEU A 340 18.22 -1.91 -4.19
CA LEU A 340 19.25 -2.94 -4.38
C LEU A 340 19.74 -3.51 -3.04
N ALA A 341 19.92 -2.68 -2.01
CA ALA A 341 20.31 -3.12 -0.67
C ALA A 341 19.26 -3.99 0.03
N SER A 342 17.97 -3.81 -0.30
CA SER A 342 16.87 -4.64 0.23
C SER A 342 16.78 -6.02 -0.43
N CYS A 343 17.47 -6.24 -1.55
CA CYS A 343 17.48 -7.51 -2.26
C CYS A 343 18.26 -8.57 -1.47
N PRO A 344 17.77 -9.82 -1.36
CA PRO A 344 18.45 -10.89 -0.60
C PRO A 344 19.70 -11.40 -1.29
N TYR A 345 19.92 -11.03 -2.54
CA TYR A 345 21.07 -11.39 -3.35
C TYR A 345 21.63 -10.16 -4.09
N LYS A 346 22.85 -10.27 -4.61
CA LYS A 346 23.46 -9.17 -5.39
C LYS A 346 22.65 -8.92 -6.65
N ALA A 347 21.94 -7.80 -6.68
CA ALA A 347 21.11 -7.38 -7.80
C ALA A 347 21.92 -6.45 -8.75
N ASP A 348 22.82 -7.03 -9.52
CA ASP A 348 23.52 -6.32 -10.58
C ASP A 348 22.69 -6.29 -11.88
N LYS A 349 23.25 -5.67 -12.93
CA LYS A 349 22.56 -5.48 -14.20
C LYS A 349 22.10 -6.80 -14.83
N GLU A 350 22.90 -7.85 -14.76
CA GLU A 350 22.57 -9.16 -15.31
C GLU A 350 21.37 -9.78 -14.59
N VAL A 351 21.38 -9.70 -13.27
CA VAL A 351 20.28 -10.17 -12.42
C VAL A 351 18.98 -9.41 -12.68
N ILE A 352 19.04 -8.08 -12.80
CA ILE A 352 17.86 -7.28 -13.12
C ILE A 352 17.31 -7.63 -14.51
N LEU A 353 18.18 -7.79 -15.49
CA LEU A 353 17.78 -8.18 -16.86
C LEU A 353 17.15 -9.58 -16.91
N ASP A 354 17.59 -10.53 -16.07
CA ASP A 354 16.97 -11.85 -15.96
C ASP A 354 15.59 -11.78 -15.30
N ILE A 355 15.44 -10.96 -14.25
CA ILE A 355 14.12 -10.75 -13.60
C ILE A 355 13.10 -10.20 -14.59
N ILE A 356 13.47 -9.22 -15.41
CA ILE A 356 12.58 -8.64 -16.41
C ILE A 356 12.44 -9.52 -17.67
N GLY A 357 13.41 -10.38 -17.96
CA GLY A 357 13.41 -11.28 -19.14
C GLY A 357 12.31 -12.34 -19.12
N GLY A 358 11.77 -12.64 -17.94
CA GLY A 358 10.60 -13.52 -17.78
C GLY A 358 9.25 -12.84 -18.06
N VAL A 359 9.24 -11.52 -18.30
CA VAL A 359 8.02 -10.77 -18.60
C VAL A 359 7.66 -10.91 -20.07
N ILE A 360 6.40 -11.32 -20.36
CA ILE A 360 5.89 -11.41 -21.73
C ILE A 360 5.68 -9.99 -22.26
N CYS A 361 6.51 -9.60 -23.23
CA CYS A 361 6.34 -8.32 -23.91
C CYS A 361 5.34 -8.45 -25.07
N SER A 362 4.49 -7.43 -25.23
CA SER A 362 3.83 -7.22 -26.52
C SER A 362 4.87 -6.65 -27.49
N GLY A 363 5.01 -7.30 -28.63
CA GLY A 363 5.85 -6.84 -29.71
C GLY A 363 5.43 -5.49 -30.28
#